data_527a2b5d204b45c655f726b258b3f0a3
#
_entry.id   527a2b5d204b45c655f726b258b3f0a3
#
_cell.length_a   1.000
_cell.length_b   1.000
_cell.length_c   1.000
_cell.angle_alpha   90.00
_cell.angle_beta   90.00
_cell.angle_gamma   90.00
#
_symmetry.space_group_name_H-M   'P 1'
#
loop_
_entity.id
_entity.type
_entity.pdbx_description
1 polymer ?
#
loop_
_entity_poly.entity_id
_entity_poly.type
_entity_poly.pdbx_seq_one_letter_code
_entity_poly.pdbx_strand_id
1 'polypeptide(L)'
;VCYTNEVKENLLGVDHQLLEEKTAVCEEVAVAMVKGAIKTLNVNYAVATTGVAGPGGGTADNPVGTIWLACGSADEVVTLKLTEDFGRDINLAIATSKALQLLLKFFADHAPKKESDEDAKEIVIGK
;
A
#
# COMPACT_ATOMS: atom_id res chain seq x y z
N VAL A 1 -2.78 -2.72 8.48
CA VAL A 1 -3.58 -3.83 9.01
C VAL A 1 -2.90 -5.18 8.75
N CYS A 2 -2.32 -5.36 7.58
CA CYS A 2 -1.76 -6.65 7.16
C CYS A 2 -0.27 -6.70 7.42
N TYR A 3 0.14 -7.34 8.50
CA TYR A 3 1.53 -7.37 8.94
C TYR A 3 2.32 -8.53 8.33
N THR A 4 1.71 -9.71 8.24
CA THR A 4 2.39 -10.91 7.75
C THR A 4 1.98 -11.26 6.32
N ASN A 5 2.83 -12.04 5.64
CA ASN A 5 2.50 -12.55 4.31
C ASN A 5 1.25 -13.43 4.33
N GLU A 6 1.09 -14.22 5.40
CA GLU A 6 -0.08 -15.06 5.57
C GLU A 6 -1.37 -14.25 5.59
N VAL A 7 -1.39 -13.14 6.30
CA VAL A 7 -2.56 -12.25 6.33
C VAL A 7 -2.79 -11.62 4.97
N LYS A 8 -1.72 -11.24 4.26
CA LYS A 8 -1.85 -10.70 2.90
C LYS A 8 -2.50 -11.71 1.97
N GLU A 9 -2.12 -12.97 2.05
CA GLU A 9 -2.73 -14.03 1.25
C GLU A 9 -4.17 -14.29 1.65
N ASN A 10 -4.41 -14.50 2.93
CA ASN A 10 -5.70 -14.99 3.41
C ASN A 10 -6.78 -13.90 3.45
N LEU A 11 -6.42 -12.70 3.83
CA LEU A 11 -7.37 -11.60 3.97
C LEU A 11 -7.49 -10.79 2.68
N LEU A 12 -6.38 -10.46 2.07
CA LEU A 12 -6.34 -9.58 0.90
C LEU A 12 -6.25 -10.34 -0.43
N GLY A 13 -6.07 -11.66 -0.38
CA GLY A 13 -6.03 -12.47 -1.61
C GLY A 13 -4.78 -12.25 -2.44
N VAL A 14 -3.68 -11.81 -1.83
CA VAL A 14 -2.40 -11.68 -2.54
C VAL A 14 -1.90 -13.06 -2.94
N ASP A 15 -1.47 -13.20 -4.17
CA ASP A 15 -1.03 -14.49 -4.72
C ASP A 15 0.19 -15.01 -3.97
N HIS A 16 0.09 -16.21 -3.43
CA HIS A 16 1.17 -16.89 -2.74
C HIS A 16 2.43 -17.00 -3.60
N GLN A 17 2.27 -17.34 -4.86
CA GLN A 17 3.38 -17.48 -5.79
C GLN A 17 4.09 -16.14 -6.01
N LEU A 18 3.34 -15.05 -6.08
CA LEU A 18 3.91 -13.71 -6.19
C LEU A 18 4.76 -13.38 -4.98
N LEU A 19 4.28 -13.69 -3.78
CA LEU A 19 5.03 -13.46 -2.54
C LEU A 19 6.31 -14.29 -2.48
N GLU A 20 6.29 -15.52 -2.98
CA GLU A 20 7.47 -16.37 -3.01
C GLU A 20 8.50 -15.93 -4.04
N GLU A 21 8.06 -15.55 -5.23
CA GLU A 21 8.95 -15.20 -6.33
C GLU A 21 9.53 -13.79 -6.18
N LYS A 22 8.71 -12.83 -5.79
CA LYS A 22 9.09 -11.40 -5.77
C LYS A 22 9.21 -10.82 -4.39
N THR A 23 8.97 -11.59 -3.36
CA THR A 23 8.87 -11.15 -1.98
C THR A 23 7.68 -10.22 -1.74
N ALA A 24 7.45 -9.85 -0.48
CA ALA A 24 6.36 -8.94 -0.13
C ALA A 24 6.66 -7.48 -0.51
N VAL A 25 7.92 -7.16 -0.80
CA VAL A 25 8.35 -5.78 -1.05
C VAL A 25 8.52 -5.55 -2.55
N CYS A 26 7.41 -5.38 -3.23
CA CYS A 26 7.41 -5.06 -4.66
C CYS A 26 6.12 -4.33 -5.02
N GLU A 27 6.13 -3.70 -6.17
CA GLU A 27 4.98 -2.94 -6.66
C GLU A 27 3.74 -3.83 -6.81
N GLU A 28 3.92 -5.02 -7.37
CA GLU A 28 2.81 -5.93 -7.64
C GLU A 28 2.09 -6.34 -6.36
N VAL A 29 2.83 -6.56 -5.28
CA VAL A 29 2.22 -6.89 -3.98
C VAL A 29 1.47 -5.68 -3.42
N ALA A 30 2.04 -4.48 -3.52
CA ALA A 30 1.35 -3.28 -3.06
C ALA A 30 0.03 -3.07 -3.80
N VAL A 31 0.03 -3.24 -5.11
CA VAL A 31 -1.18 -3.14 -5.94
C VAL A 31 -2.19 -4.23 -5.57
N ALA A 32 -1.73 -5.46 -5.39
CA ALA A 32 -2.61 -6.57 -5.00
C ALA A 32 -3.23 -6.33 -3.62
N MET A 33 -2.49 -5.73 -2.70
CA MET A 33 -3.02 -5.37 -1.38
C MET A 33 -4.15 -4.35 -1.48
N VAL A 34 -3.99 -3.32 -2.30
CA VAL A 34 -5.05 -2.32 -2.52
C VAL A 34 -6.30 -2.98 -3.09
N LYS A 35 -6.16 -3.77 -4.13
CA LYS A 35 -7.30 -4.44 -4.77
C LYS A 35 -7.97 -5.43 -3.83
N GLY A 36 -7.18 -6.18 -3.09
CA GLY A 36 -7.71 -7.13 -2.11
C GLY A 36 -8.45 -6.46 -0.97
N ALA A 37 -7.93 -5.34 -0.48
CA ALA A 37 -8.59 -4.57 0.58
C ALA A 37 -9.94 -4.02 0.10
N ILE A 38 -9.98 -3.48 -1.11
CA ILE A 38 -11.22 -2.96 -1.69
C ILE A 38 -12.28 -4.06 -1.77
N LYS A 39 -11.90 -5.23 -2.25
CA LYS A 39 -12.81 -6.36 -2.41
C LYS A 39 -13.26 -6.93 -1.06
N THR A 40 -12.31 -7.18 -0.17
CA THR A 40 -12.57 -7.86 1.11
C THR A 40 -13.38 -6.99 2.05
N LEU A 41 -13.10 -5.71 2.09
CA LEU A 41 -13.73 -4.78 3.03
C LEU A 41 -14.87 -3.99 2.39
N ASN A 42 -15.12 -4.23 1.11
CA ASN A 42 -16.20 -3.58 0.36
C ASN A 42 -16.14 -2.05 0.48
N VAL A 43 -14.98 -1.50 0.20
CA VAL A 43 -14.74 -0.06 0.21
C VAL A 43 -14.46 0.42 -1.21
N ASN A 44 -14.52 1.73 -1.43
CA ASN A 44 -14.30 2.30 -2.76
C ASN A 44 -12.82 2.59 -3.03
N TYR A 45 -12.08 2.92 -2.00
CA TYR A 45 -10.67 3.31 -2.09
C TYR A 45 -9.87 2.61 -1.00
N ALA A 46 -8.60 2.37 -1.29
CA ALA A 46 -7.67 1.82 -0.32
C ALA A 46 -6.27 2.35 -0.56
N VAL A 47 -5.48 2.39 0.48
CA VAL A 47 -4.05 2.68 0.39
C VAL A 47 -3.30 1.57 1.12
N ALA A 48 -2.17 1.16 0.54
CA ALA A 48 -1.37 0.08 1.09
C ALA A 48 0.10 0.46 1.10
N THR A 49 0.82 -0.04 2.08
CA THR A 49 2.27 0.08 2.16
C THR A 49 2.87 -1.30 2.39
N THR A 50 3.99 -1.55 1.74
CA THR A 50 4.78 -2.76 2.00
C THR A 50 6.25 -2.40 1.85
N GLY A 51 7.09 -2.82 2.79
CA GLY A 51 8.48 -2.41 2.72
C GLY A 51 9.35 -2.93 3.83
N VAL A 52 10.59 -2.47 3.84
CA VAL A 52 11.60 -2.79 4.83
C VAL A 52 11.92 -1.52 5.61
N ALA A 53 11.26 -1.34 6.74
CA ALA A 53 11.48 -0.16 7.58
C ALA A 53 12.79 -0.24 8.37
N GLY A 54 13.31 -1.42 8.61
CA GLY A 54 14.57 -1.64 9.33
C GLY A 54 14.35 -1.82 10.83
N PRO A 55 15.47 -1.92 11.57
CA PRO A 55 16.87 -1.92 11.13
C PRO A 55 17.27 -3.19 10.39
N GLY A 56 16.55 -4.30 10.57
CA GLY A 56 16.84 -5.55 9.89
C GLY A 56 15.94 -5.80 8.69
N GLY A 57 16.16 -6.95 8.03
CA GLY A 57 15.32 -7.42 6.93
C GLY A 57 15.69 -6.94 5.55
N GLY A 58 16.68 -6.06 5.44
CA GLY A 58 17.13 -5.58 4.13
C GLY A 58 17.86 -6.65 3.34
N THR A 59 17.71 -6.60 2.03
CA THR A 59 18.41 -7.46 1.08
C THR A 59 19.10 -6.60 0.02
N ALA A 60 19.90 -7.24 -0.85
CA ALA A 60 20.55 -6.52 -1.94
C ALA A 60 19.53 -5.87 -2.89
N ASP A 61 18.43 -6.57 -3.14
CA ASP A 61 17.37 -6.06 -4.04
C ASP A 61 16.45 -5.07 -3.34
N ASN A 62 16.19 -5.27 -2.06
CA ASN A 62 15.32 -4.43 -1.24
C ASN A 62 16.05 -4.03 0.03
N PRO A 63 16.99 -3.07 -0.04
CA PRO A 63 17.68 -2.60 1.16
C PRO A 63 16.70 -1.92 2.14
N VAL A 64 17.14 -1.76 3.39
CA VAL A 64 16.37 -1.03 4.39
C VAL A 64 16.01 0.35 3.85
N GLY A 65 14.77 0.76 4.04
CA GLY A 65 14.23 2.01 3.51
C GLY A 65 13.45 1.82 2.21
N THR A 66 13.50 0.64 1.61
CA THR A 66 12.68 0.34 0.43
C THR A 66 11.24 0.12 0.85
N ILE A 67 10.35 1.02 0.43
CA ILE A 67 8.93 0.95 0.75
C ILE A 67 8.13 1.25 -0.51
N TRP A 68 7.22 0.36 -0.83
CA TRP A 68 6.26 0.57 -1.90
C TRP A 68 4.93 1.03 -1.32
N LEU A 69 4.40 2.09 -1.90
CA LEU A 69 3.10 2.64 -1.56
C LEU A 69 2.18 2.44 -2.75
N ALA A 70 0.93 2.12 -2.49
CA ALA A 70 -0.08 2.04 -3.53
C ALA A 70 -1.38 2.60 -3.00
N CYS A 71 -2.13 3.27 -3.85
CA CYS A 71 -3.48 3.67 -3.49
C CYS A 71 -4.34 3.74 -4.74
N GLY A 72 -5.62 3.58 -4.56
CA GLY A 72 -6.53 3.68 -5.68
C GLY A 72 -7.89 3.07 -5.44
N SER A 73 -8.58 2.84 -6.55
CA SER A 73 -9.88 2.20 -6.61
C SER A 73 -9.77 0.86 -7.32
N ALA A 74 -10.89 0.18 -7.51
CA ALA A 74 -10.92 -1.07 -8.27
C ALA A 74 -10.47 -0.87 -9.73
N ASP A 75 -10.66 0.32 -10.27
CA ASP A 75 -10.38 0.61 -11.69
C ASP A 75 -8.96 1.11 -11.93
N GLU A 76 -8.38 1.82 -10.97
CA GLU A 76 -7.07 2.42 -11.15
C GLU A 76 -6.31 2.43 -9.82
N VAL A 77 -5.03 2.06 -9.88
CA VAL A 77 -4.13 2.07 -8.73
C VAL A 77 -2.86 2.81 -9.11
N VAL A 78 -2.45 3.75 -8.29
CA VAL A 78 -1.19 4.48 -8.45
C VAL A 78 -0.20 4.02 -7.40
N THR A 79 1.09 4.08 -7.73
CA THR A 79 2.15 3.57 -6.86
C THR A 79 3.26 4.60 -6.67
N LEU A 80 4.01 4.44 -5.59
CA LEU A 80 5.19 5.25 -5.29
C LEU A 80 6.21 4.39 -4.55
N LYS A 81 7.47 4.49 -4.94
CA LYS A 81 8.56 3.78 -4.27
C LYS A 81 9.40 4.75 -3.47
N LEU A 82 9.66 4.42 -2.21
CA LEU A 82 10.61 5.13 -1.36
C LEU A 82 11.89 4.30 -1.26
N THR A 83 13.04 4.95 -1.24
CA THR A 83 14.33 4.24 -1.30
C THR A 83 15.33 4.73 -0.25
N GLU A 84 15.03 5.78 0.50
CA GLU A 84 15.97 6.35 1.46
C GLU A 84 15.75 5.78 2.85
N ASP A 85 16.85 5.57 3.58
CA ASP A 85 16.83 5.03 4.93
C ASP A 85 17.24 6.10 5.93
N PHE A 86 16.31 6.47 6.80
CA PHE A 86 16.53 7.45 7.88
C PHE A 86 16.34 6.82 9.26
N GLY A 87 16.34 5.50 9.34
CA GLY A 87 16.00 4.77 10.55
C GLY A 87 14.51 4.39 10.59
N ARG A 88 14.20 3.33 11.31
CA ARG A 88 12.86 2.73 11.30
C ARG A 88 11.74 3.73 11.60
N ASP A 89 11.88 4.51 12.68
CA ASP A 89 10.80 5.40 13.10
C ASP A 89 10.53 6.48 12.06
N ILE A 90 11.59 7.05 11.50
CA ILE A 90 11.46 8.08 10.47
C ILE A 90 10.98 7.46 9.17
N ASN A 91 11.46 6.28 8.80
CA ASN A 91 11.00 5.57 7.62
C ASN A 91 9.48 5.32 7.67
N LEU A 92 8.96 4.88 8.82
CA LEU A 92 7.53 4.66 9.01
C LEU A 92 6.74 5.97 8.93
N ALA A 93 7.25 7.04 9.54
CA ALA A 93 6.60 8.35 9.51
C ALA A 93 6.54 8.90 8.08
N ILE A 94 7.61 8.79 7.33
CA ILE A 94 7.67 9.24 5.94
C ILE A 94 6.71 8.41 5.08
N ALA A 95 6.70 7.09 5.27
CA ALA A 95 5.79 6.22 4.52
C ALA A 95 4.33 6.58 4.77
N THR A 96 3.96 6.83 6.02
CA THR A 96 2.61 7.25 6.39
C THR A 96 2.25 8.58 5.73
N SER A 97 3.13 9.57 5.85
CA SER A 97 2.91 10.89 5.26
C SER A 97 2.78 10.83 3.75
N LYS A 98 3.68 10.10 3.08
CA LYS A 98 3.66 9.95 1.63
C LYS A 98 2.44 9.18 1.15
N ALA A 99 2.00 8.17 1.89
CA ALA A 99 0.80 7.41 1.57
C ALA A 99 -0.43 8.31 1.59
N LEU A 100 -0.56 9.15 2.61
CA LEU A 100 -1.67 10.10 2.71
C LEU A 100 -1.61 11.16 1.62
N GLN A 101 -0.42 11.66 1.29
CA GLN A 101 -0.25 12.60 0.19
C GLN A 101 -0.63 11.98 -1.15
N LEU A 102 -0.25 10.73 -1.37
CA LEU A 102 -0.60 9.99 -2.58
C LEU A 102 -2.12 9.82 -2.69
N LEU A 103 -2.78 9.52 -1.58
CA LEU A 103 -4.23 9.39 -1.54
C LEU A 103 -4.92 10.71 -1.83
N LEU A 104 -4.45 11.82 -1.26
CA LEU A 104 -5.00 13.14 -1.52
C LEU A 104 -4.84 13.52 -3.00
N LYS A 105 -3.69 13.24 -3.57
CA LYS A 105 -3.46 13.49 -4.99
C LYS A 105 -4.37 12.62 -5.85
N PHE A 106 -4.55 11.37 -5.50
CA PHE A 106 -5.47 10.48 -6.22
C PHE A 106 -6.89 11.04 -6.20
N PHE A 107 -7.36 11.50 -5.05
CA PHE A 107 -8.68 12.11 -4.96
C PHE A 107 -8.79 13.38 -5.80
N ALA A 108 -7.77 14.22 -5.81
CA ALA A 108 -7.77 15.43 -6.61
C ALA A 108 -7.87 15.13 -8.11
N ASP A 109 -7.18 14.07 -8.55
CA ASP A 109 -7.13 13.68 -9.97
C ASP A 109 -8.38 12.91 -10.42
N HIS A 110 -9.04 12.20 -9.51
CA HIS A 110 -10.13 11.28 -9.83
C HIS A 110 -11.45 11.59 -9.14
N ALA A 111 -11.50 12.63 -8.32
CA ALA A 111 -12.71 12.97 -7.59
C ALA A 111 -13.83 13.36 -8.54
N PRO A 112 -15.06 12.88 -8.29
CA PRO A 112 -16.21 13.37 -9.03
C PRO A 112 -16.39 14.87 -8.83
N LYS A 113 -16.97 15.55 -9.79
CA LYS A 113 -17.17 17.01 -9.74
C LYS A 113 -18.07 17.44 -8.60
N LYS A 114 -18.98 16.59 -8.19
CA LYS A 114 -19.83 16.82 -7.03
C LYS A 114 -19.81 15.61 -6.17
N GLU A 115 -19.31 15.79 -4.97
CA GLU A 115 -19.28 14.77 -3.95
C GLU A 115 -20.50 14.93 -3.07
N SER A 116 -21.21 13.84 -2.83
CA SER A 116 -22.08 13.76 -1.67
C SER A 116 -21.33 12.97 -0.61
N ASP A 117 -21.64 13.23 0.64
CA ASP A 117 -21.04 12.48 1.74
C ASP A 117 -21.35 10.99 1.64
N GLU A 118 -22.40 10.63 0.94
CA GLU A 118 -22.80 9.25 0.71
C GLU A 118 -21.80 8.48 -0.15
N ASP A 119 -21.06 9.17 -1.00
CA ASP A 119 -20.06 8.54 -1.86
C ASP A 119 -18.75 8.29 -1.12
N ALA A 120 -18.57 8.94 0.03
CA ALA A 120 -17.39 8.73 0.85
C ALA A 120 -17.52 7.42 1.62
N LYS A 121 -16.63 6.50 1.37
CA LYS A 121 -16.57 5.20 2.04
C LYS A 121 -15.32 5.13 2.90
N GLU A 122 -15.25 4.08 3.69
CA GLU A 122 -14.05 3.83 4.48
C GLU A 122 -12.81 3.78 3.61
N ILE A 123 -11.74 4.32 4.15
CA ILE A 123 -10.41 4.22 3.57
C ILE A 123 -9.62 3.24 4.41
N VAL A 124 -9.05 2.23 3.77
CA VAL A 124 -8.29 1.18 4.45
C VAL A 124 -6.82 1.36 4.17
N ILE A 125 -6.03 1.45 5.23
CA ILE A 125 -4.58 1.60 5.16
C ILE A 125 -3.93 0.26 5.53
N GLY A 126 -3.19 -0.33 4.59
CA GLY A 126 -2.41 -1.54 4.79
C GLY A 126 -0.93 -1.24 4.93
N LYS A 127 -0.21 -2.14 5.56
CA LYS A 127 1.23 -2.02 5.73
C LYS A 127 1.95 -3.12 5.00
#